data_93ba57d5a74757a54966a5c0e89a54ae
#
_entry.id   93ba57d5a74757a54966a5c0e89a54ae
#
_cell.length_a   1.000
_cell.length_b   1.000
_cell.length_c   1.000
_cell.angle_alpha   90.00
_cell.angle_beta   90.00
_cell.angle_gamma   90.00
#
_symmetry.space_group_name_H-M   'P 1'
#
loop_
_entity.id
_entity.type
_entity.pdbx_description
1 polymer ?
#
loop_
_entity_poly.entity_id
_entity_poly.type
_entity_poly.pdbx_seq_one_letter_code
_entity_poly.pdbx_strand_id
1 'polypeptide(L)'
;PKPQVAGSIPVSHTIIFMEKLMQEKYMKLALKEAKKAYDKKEIPVGAVIVKDDKVIAKAHNLKELKNDTTKHAEIIAIQKASKKLNSWRLENCEMYVTLEPCSMCAGALIQSRIKKVYIGTMDYKTGACGSVLNLLKDFKFNHIVEVEDGVMQQECEEILKNFFKELRK
;
A
#
# COMPACT_ATOMS: atom_id res chain seq x y z
N PRO A 1 24.46 23.08 -42.10
CA PRO A 1 23.93 22.09 -41.16
C PRO A 1 22.79 22.71 -40.38
N LYS A 2 21.56 22.13 -40.54
CA LYS A 2 20.38 22.56 -39.78
C LYS A 2 20.50 21.99 -38.36
N PRO A 3 20.15 22.77 -37.31
CA PRO A 3 20.14 22.19 -35.95
C PRO A 3 19.04 21.17 -35.86
N GLN A 4 19.38 19.98 -35.34
CA GLN A 4 18.41 18.97 -34.99
C GLN A 4 17.56 19.50 -33.82
N VAL A 5 16.27 19.69 -34.04
CA VAL A 5 15.31 20.00 -32.98
C VAL A 5 15.20 18.77 -32.12
N ALA A 6 15.65 18.87 -30.85
CA ALA A 6 15.42 17.84 -29.86
C ALA A 6 13.90 17.62 -29.76
N GLY A 7 13.46 16.38 -30.04
CA GLY A 7 12.05 16.03 -30.00
C GLY A 7 11.48 16.29 -28.62
N SER A 8 10.44 17.12 -28.55
CA SER A 8 9.68 17.37 -27.33
C SER A 8 9.01 16.06 -26.89
N ILE A 9 9.30 15.60 -25.66
CA ILE A 9 8.62 14.47 -25.05
C ILE A 9 7.12 14.81 -24.97
N PRO A 10 6.22 13.96 -25.48
CA PRO A 10 4.79 14.23 -25.40
C PRO A 10 4.35 14.46 -23.95
N VAL A 11 3.49 15.43 -23.71
CA VAL A 11 2.98 15.81 -22.35
C VAL A 11 2.41 14.59 -21.60
N SER A 12 1.76 13.67 -22.31
CA SER A 12 1.23 12.42 -21.76
C SER A 12 2.31 11.52 -21.14
N HIS A 13 3.47 11.39 -21.78
CA HIS A 13 4.59 10.60 -21.25
C HIS A 13 5.20 11.24 -20.00
N THR A 14 5.26 12.58 -19.97
CA THR A 14 5.76 13.31 -18.79
C THR A 14 4.85 13.11 -17.58
N ILE A 15 3.52 13.17 -17.77
CA ILE A 15 2.54 12.96 -16.70
C ILE A 15 2.64 11.53 -16.14
N ILE A 16 2.65 10.51 -17.02
CA ILE A 16 2.78 9.10 -16.60
C ILE A 16 4.09 8.86 -15.84
N PHE A 17 5.18 9.45 -16.28
CA PHE A 17 6.48 9.33 -15.62
C PHE A 17 6.45 9.98 -14.23
N MET A 18 5.84 11.16 -14.08
CA MET A 18 5.70 11.84 -12.79
C MET A 18 4.81 11.07 -11.82
N GLU A 19 3.69 10.50 -12.29
CA GLU A 19 2.83 9.63 -11.49
C GLU A 19 3.58 8.42 -10.95
N LYS A 20 4.36 7.76 -11.80
CA LYS A 20 5.19 6.62 -11.41
C LYS A 20 6.22 6.99 -10.35
N LEU A 21 6.88 8.14 -10.49
CA LEU A 21 7.84 8.63 -9.48
C LEU A 21 7.16 8.88 -8.12
N MET A 22 5.94 9.39 -8.12
CA MET A 22 5.18 9.63 -6.88
C MET A 22 4.76 8.31 -6.24
N GLN A 23 4.30 7.33 -7.03
CA GLN A 23 3.99 5.99 -6.54
C GLN A 23 5.20 5.33 -5.87
N GLU A 24 6.35 5.36 -6.52
CA GLU A 24 7.59 4.82 -5.97
C GLU A 24 8.01 5.56 -4.68
N LYS A 25 7.87 6.88 -4.64
CA LYS A 25 8.16 7.69 -3.45
C LYS A 25 7.38 7.20 -2.23
N TYR A 26 6.06 7.02 -2.39
CA TYR A 26 5.22 6.59 -1.27
C TYR A 26 5.39 5.11 -0.93
N MET A 27 5.62 4.25 -1.93
CA MET A 27 5.91 2.84 -1.66
C MET A 27 7.26 2.66 -0.95
N LYS A 28 8.27 3.49 -1.23
CA LYS A 28 9.53 3.52 -0.46
C LYS A 28 9.30 3.85 1.02
N LEU A 29 8.34 4.73 1.32
CA LEU A 29 7.97 5.02 2.71
C LEU A 29 7.27 3.83 3.37
N ALA A 30 6.40 3.13 2.64
CA ALA A 30 5.79 1.89 3.11
C ALA A 30 6.82 0.79 3.36
N LEU A 31 7.82 0.65 2.49
CA LEU A 31 8.95 -0.27 2.68
C LEU A 31 9.80 0.08 3.91
N LYS A 32 10.01 1.36 4.21
CA LYS A 32 10.66 1.78 5.46
C LYS A 32 9.86 1.37 6.70
N GLU A 33 8.54 1.45 6.64
CA GLU A 33 7.68 0.92 7.70
C GLU A 33 7.77 -0.61 7.79
N ALA A 34 7.74 -1.32 6.65
CA ALA A 34 7.94 -2.78 6.62
C ALA A 34 9.28 -3.20 7.26
N LYS A 35 10.35 -2.45 7.03
CA LYS A 35 11.64 -2.68 7.68
C LYS A 35 11.57 -2.56 9.20
N LYS A 36 10.78 -1.62 9.73
CA LYS A 36 10.57 -1.50 11.18
C LYS A 36 9.86 -2.73 11.76
N ALA A 37 8.89 -3.31 11.03
CA ALA A 37 8.27 -4.57 11.41
C ALA A 37 9.29 -5.72 11.39
N TYR A 38 10.10 -5.81 10.33
CA TYR A 38 11.18 -6.79 10.20
C TYR A 38 12.11 -6.78 11.41
N ASP A 39 12.60 -5.59 11.80
CA ASP A 39 13.52 -5.42 12.93
C ASP A 39 12.89 -5.83 14.28
N LYS A 40 11.56 -5.81 14.36
CA LYS A 40 10.77 -6.27 15.50
C LYS A 40 10.37 -7.75 15.43
N LYS A 41 10.85 -8.48 14.42
CA LYS A 41 10.48 -9.88 14.14
C LYS A 41 8.99 -10.07 13.81
N GLU A 42 8.35 -9.04 13.34
CA GLU A 42 7.02 -9.07 12.75
C GLU A 42 7.10 -9.33 11.24
N ILE A 43 6.07 -9.94 10.66
CA ILE A 43 5.98 -10.05 9.19
C ILE A 43 6.10 -8.63 8.60
N PRO A 44 7.08 -8.39 7.69
CA PRO A 44 7.43 -7.07 7.24
C PRO A 44 6.41 -6.49 6.25
N VAL A 45 5.34 -5.96 6.78
CA VAL A 45 4.32 -5.22 6.03
C VAL A 45 4.28 -3.79 6.53
N GLY A 46 4.32 -2.86 5.61
CA GLY A 46 4.21 -1.43 5.86
C GLY A 46 3.10 -0.80 5.03
N ALA A 47 2.44 0.20 5.58
CA ALA A 47 1.39 0.96 4.94
C ALA A 47 1.53 2.45 5.17
N VAL A 48 1.22 3.23 4.14
CA VAL A 48 1.22 4.69 4.14
C VAL A 48 -0.08 5.20 3.57
N ILE A 49 -0.72 6.16 4.22
CA ILE A 49 -1.90 6.84 3.68
C ILE A 49 -1.53 8.27 3.31
N VAL A 50 -1.93 8.66 2.10
CA VAL A 50 -1.65 9.95 1.47
C VAL A 50 -2.96 10.65 1.15
N LYS A 51 -3.02 11.95 1.40
CA LYS A 51 -4.11 12.83 0.98
C LYS A 51 -3.51 14.13 0.45
N ASP A 52 -3.95 14.58 -0.73
CA ASP A 52 -3.47 15.81 -1.37
C ASP A 52 -1.92 15.89 -1.38
N ASP A 53 -1.29 14.81 -1.87
CA ASP A 53 0.16 14.63 -1.95
C ASP A 53 0.92 14.72 -0.60
N LYS A 54 0.19 14.64 0.52
CA LYS A 54 0.76 14.67 1.87
C LYS A 54 0.55 13.33 2.57
N VAL A 55 1.62 12.82 3.16
CA VAL A 55 1.55 11.64 4.03
C VAL A 55 0.82 12.00 5.33
N ILE A 56 -0.30 11.35 5.58
CA ILE A 56 -1.10 11.58 6.79
C ILE A 56 -0.98 10.46 7.82
N ALA A 57 -0.61 9.25 7.41
CA ALA A 57 -0.37 8.13 8.32
C ALA A 57 0.72 7.21 7.77
N LYS A 58 1.51 6.64 8.68
CA LYS A 58 2.47 5.55 8.42
C LYS A 58 2.33 4.50 9.50
N ALA A 59 2.36 3.24 9.11
CA ALA A 59 2.21 2.13 10.03
C ALA A 59 2.90 0.86 9.52
N HIS A 60 3.17 -0.05 10.42
CA HIS A 60 3.69 -1.37 10.12
C HIS A 60 3.01 -2.43 10.98
N ASN A 61 3.11 -3.66 10.57
CA ASN A 61 2.52 -4.81 11.27
C ASN A 61 3.07 -4.93 12.71
N LEU A 62 2.16 -5.13 13.66
CA LEU A 62 2.43 -5.29 15.09
C LEU A 62 1.63 -6.44 15.71
N LYS A 63 1.17 -7.39 14.89
CA LYS A 63 0.26 -8.47 15.29
C LYS A 63 0.80 -9.29 16.46
N GLU A 64 2.03 -9.79 16.36
CA GLU A 64 2.65 -10.62 17.39
C GLU A 64 2.98 -9.81 18.65
N LEU A 65 3.63 -8.65 18.49
CA LEU A 65 4.01 -7.79 19.61
C LEU A 65 2.82 -7.31 20.44
N LYS A 66 1.68 -7.08 19.81
CA LYS A 66 0.47 -6.60 20.48
C LYS A 66 -0.48 -7.74 20.86
N ASN A 67 -0.16 -8.98 20.44
CA ASN A 67 -1.05 -10.14 20.59
C ASN A 67 -2.48 -9.83 20.14
N ASP A 68 -2.59 -9.20 18.97
CA ASP A 68 -3.85 -8.66 18.43
C ASP A 68 -3.89 -8.85 16.91
N THR A 69 -4.78 -9.73 16.43
CA THR A 69 -4.93 -10.06 15.02
C THR A 69 -5.32 -8.86 14.16
N THR A 70 -5.90 -7.80 14.75
CA THR A 70 -6.28 -6.60 14.02
C THR A 70 -5.13 -5.63 13.80
N LYS A 71 -3.95 -5.86 14.38
CA LYS A 71 -2.79 -4.97 14.27
C LYS A 71 -1.98 -5.16 13.00
N HIS A 72 -2.67 -5.30 11.87
CA HIS A 72 -2.08 -5.20 10.55
C HIS A 72 -1.70 -3.75 10.22
N ALA A 73 -0.70 -3.56 9.37
CA ALA A 73 -0.22 -2.23 8.96
C ALA A 73 -1.35 -1.34 8.44
N GLU A 74 -2.24 -1.90 7.62
CA GLU A 74 -3.36 -1.21 6.99
C GLU A 74 -4.37 -0.71 8.03
N ILE A 75 -4.74 -1.54 8.98
CA ILE A 75 -5.69 -1.17 10.06
C ILE A 75 -5.11 -0.05 10.92
N ILE A 76 -3.84 -0.19 11.31
CA ILE A 76 -3.15 0.84 12.12
C ILE A 76 -3.06 2.16 11.32
N ALA A 77 -2.76 2.10 10.03
CA ALA A 77 -2.70 3.29 9.17
C ALA A 77 -4.06 3.99 9.08
N ILE A 78 -5.15 3.22 8.88
CA ILE A 78 -6.53 3.74 8.86
C ILE A 78 -6.87 4.42 10.20
N GLN A 79 -6.56 3.78 11.32
CA GLN A 79 -6.81 4.35 12.65
C GLN A 79 -6.07 5.68 12.85
N LYS A 80 -4.79 5.73 12.47
CA LYS A 80 -3.98 6.97 12.55
C LYS A 80 -4.51 8.08 11.64
N ALA A 81 -4.87 7.75 10.40
CA ALA A 81 -5.42 8.71 9.45
C ALA A 81 -6.76 9.25 9.94
N SER A 82 -7.65 8.39 10.42
CA SER A 82 -8.95 8.77 10.97
C SER A 82 -8.82 9.71 12.16
N LYS A 83 -7.88 9.43 13.05
CA LYS A 83 -7.57 10.31 14.19
C LYS A 83 -7.04 11.66 13.72
N LYS A 84 -6.10 11.65 12.76
CA LYS A 84 -5.48 12.89 12.24
C LYS A 84 -6.49 13.79 11.54
N LEU A 85 -7.41 13.20 10.76
CA LEU A 85 -8.46 13.93 10.04
C LEU A 85 -9.72 14.19 10.87
N ASN A 86 -9.77 13.67 12.09
CA ASN A 86 -10.96 13.67 12.92
C ASN A 86 -12.22 13.17 12.16
N SER A 87 -12.05 12.11 11.37
CA SER A 87 -13.09 11.53 10.52
C SER A 87 -12.80 10.06 10.26
N TRP A 88 -13.81 9.21 10.36
CA TRP A 88 -13.72 7.83 9.90
C TRP A 88 -13.77 7.71 8.37
N ARG A 89 -14.32 8.72 7.68
CA ARG A 89 -14.34 8.80 6.22
C ARG A 89 -12.98 9.31 5.73
N LEU A 90 -12.27 8.45 5.02
CA LEU A 90 -10.96 8.77 4.43
C LEU A 90 -11.12 9.06 2.93
N GLU A 91 -12.12 9.83 2.57
CA GLU A 91 -12.40 10.23 1.19
C GLU A 91 -11.20 10.99 0.61
N ASN A 92 -10.90 10.71 -0.66
CA ASN A 92 -9.73 11.24 -1.38
C ASN A 92 -8.37 10.85 -0.77
N CYS A 93 -8.36 9.86 0.13
CA CYS A 93 -7.12 9.27 0.62
C CYS A 93 -6.74 8.05 -0.23
N GLU A 94 -5.44 7.87 -0.41
CA GLU A 94 -4.86 6.73 -1.10
C GLU A 94 -3.94 5.97 -0.14
N MET A 95 -3.97 4.63 -0.20
CA MET A 95 -3.09 3.78 0.60
C MET A 95 -2.03 3.13 -0.28
N TYR A 96 -0.81 3.14 0.22
CA TYR A 96 0.33 2.38 -0.31
C TYR A 96 0.67 1.29 0.69
N VAL A 97 0.63 0.05 0.28
CA VAL A 97 0.90 -1.13 1.13
C VAL A 97 1.84 -2.10 0.44
N THR A 98 2.82 -2.61 1.16
CA THR A 98 3.87 -3.47 0.59
C THR A 98 3.38 -4.87 0.21
N LEU A 99 2.32 -5.36 0.87
CA LEU A 99 1.71 -6.67 0.62
C LEU A 99 0.21 -6.50 0.41
N GLU A 100 -0.35 -7.30 -0.49
CA GLU A 100 -1.79 -7.35 -0.75
C GLU A 100 -2.60 -7.48 0.55
N PRO A 101 -3.62 -6.62 0.76
CA PRO A 101 -4.47 -6.67 1.94
C PRO A 101 -5.26 -7.99 2.02
N CYS A 102 -5.36 -8.55 3.22
CA CYS A 102 -6.25 -9.67 3.52
C CYS A 102 -7.73 -9.24 3.56
N SER A 103 -8.65 -10.17 3.77
CA SER A 103 -10.09 -9.88 3.79
C SER A 103 -10.50 -8.85 4.86
N MET A 104 -9.89 -8.89 6.04
CA MET A 104 -10.12 -7.91 7.09
C MET A 104 -9.71 -6.50 6.65
N CYS A 105 -8.52 -6.36 6.08
CA CYS A 105 -7.98 -5.08 5.63
C CYS A 105 -8.71 -4.56 4.39
N ALA A 106 -9.03 -5.43 3.43
CA ALA A 106 -9.85 -5.05 2.27
C ALA A 106 -11.24 -4.54 2.69
N GLY A 107 -11.88 -5.20 3.64
CA GLY A 107 -13.13 -4.72 4.24
C GLY A 107 -12.97 -3.35 4.90
N ALA A 108 -11.88 -3.13 5.62
CA ALA A 108 -11.60 -1.84 6.25
C ALA A 108 -11.36 -0.72 5.23
N LEU A 109 -10.71 -1.00 4.09
CA LEU A 109 -10.56 -0.04 2.99
C LEU A 109 -11.92 0.41 2.44
N ILE A 110 -12.85 -0.52 2.25
CA ILE A 110 -14.21 -0.22 1.80
C ILE A 110 -14.96 0.64 2.84
N GLN A 111 -14.93 0.19 4.09
CA GLN A 111 -15.68 0.85 5.17
C GLN A 111 -15.16 2.26 5.46
N SER A 112 -13.85 2.48 5.38
CA SER A 112 -13.22 3.79 5.59
C SER A 112 -13.31 4.74 4.39
N ARG A 113 -13.84 4.28 3.24
CA ARG A 113 -13.99 5.09 2.02
C ARG A 113 -12.65 5.51 1.39
N ILE A 114 -11.62 4.68 1.52
CA ILE A 114 -10.36 4.89 0.80
C ILE A 114 -10.65 4.91 -0.71
N LYS A 115 -10.05 5.89 -1.41
CA LYS A 115 -10.22 6.06 -2.86
C LYS A 115 -9.51 4.99 -3.66
N LYS A 116 -8.24 4.75 -3.33
CA LYS A 116 -7.37 3.84 -4.08
C LYS A 116 -6.34 3.17 -3.17
N VAL A 117 -6.02 1.92 -3.47
CA VAL A 117 -4.91 1.18 -2.85
C VAL A 117 -3.88 0.82 -3.91
N TYR A 118 -2.63 1.14 -3.62
CA TYR A 118 -1.45 0.72 -4.37
C TYR A 118 -0.77 -0.42 -3.61
N ILE A 119 -0.61 -1.55 -4.28
CA ILE A 119 -0.09 -2.79 -3.70
C ILE A 119 1.30 -3.06 -4.26
N GLY A 120 2.25 -3.38 -3.40
CA GLY A 120 3.59 -3.77 -3.80
C GLY A 120 3.60 -5.17 -4.42
N THR A 121 3.33 -6.19 -3.64
CA THR A 121 3.26 -7.58 -4.10
C THR A 121 1.99 -8.28 -3.64
N MET A 122 1.57 -9.28 -4.42
CA MET A 122 0.36 -10.06 -4.16
C MET A 122 0.61 -11.14 -3.10
N ASP A 123 -0.45 -11.53 -2.39
CA ASP A 123 -0.44 -12.60 -1.39
C ASP A 123 -1.37 -13.74 -1.82
N TYR A 124 -0.81 -14.76 -2.42
CA TYR A 124 -1.55 -15.92 -2.93
C TYR A 124 -2.09 -16.87 -1.85
N LYS A 125 -1.86 -16.57 -0.57
CA LYS A 125 -2.36 -17.37 0.56
C LYS A 125 -3.57 -16.74 1.23
N THR A 126 -3.56 -15.43 1.43
CA THR A 126 -4.60 -14.72 2.21
C THR A 126 -5.07 -13.42 1.56
N GLY A 127 -4.54 -13.05 0.40
CA GLY A 127 -4.86 -11.80 -0.29
C GLY A 127 -6.30 -11.72 -0.76
N ALA A 128 -6.93 -10.59 -0.57
CA ALA A 128 -8.34 -10.36 -0.86
C ALA A 128 -8.59 -9.21 -1.84
N CYS A 129 -7.55 -8.78 -2.56
CA CYS A 129 -7.60 -7.69 -3.53
C CYS A 129 -7.22 -8.16 -4.95
N GLY A 130 -7.38 -9.45 -5.26
CA GLY A 130 -7.16 -9.99 -6.60
C GLY A 130 -6.54 -11.38 -6.67
N SER A 131 -5.89 -11.90 -5.60
CA SER A 131 -5.25 -13.22 -5.63
C SER A 131 -6.15 -14.35 -5.18
N VAL A 132 -6.44 -14.52 -3.88
CA VAL A 132 -7.34 -15.58 -3.39
C VAL A 132 -8.79 -15.22 -3.68
N LEU A 133 -9.16 -13.98 -3.43
CA LEU A 133 -10.45 -13.41 -3.80
C LEU A 133 -10.29 -11.92 -4.13
N ASN A 134 -11.30 -11.28 -4.68
CA ASN A 134 -11.29 -9.86 -4.98
C ASN A 134 -12.49 -9.15 -4.37
N LEU A 135 -12.39 -8.80 -3.09
CA LEU A 135 -13.45 -8.06 -2.36
C LEU A 135 -13.70 -6.67 -2.94
N LEU A 136 -12.67 -6.04 -3.50
CA LEU A 136 -12.76 -4.66 -3.97
C LEU A 136 -13.43 -4.53 -5.34
N LYS A 137 -13.54 -5.64 -6.11
CA LYS A 137 -14.07 -5.62 -7.48
C LYS A 137 -15.29 -6.49 -7.67
N ASP A 138 -15.31 -7.71 -7.11
CA ASP A 138 -16.30 -8.73 -7.47
C ASP A 138 -17.63 -8.60 -6.72
N PHE A 139 -17.73 -7.68 -5.78
CA PHE A 139 -18.90 -7.46 -4.92
C PHE A 139 -19.43 -6.03 -5.02
N LYS A 140 -20.75 -5.90 -4.98
CA LYS A 140 -21.43 -4.60 -5.06
C LYS A 140 -21.59 -3.98 -3.66
N PHE A 141 -20.47 -3.52 -3.10
CA PHE A 141 -20.52 -2.68 -1.91
C PHE A 141 -20.91 -1.25 -2.26
N ASN A 142 -21.29 -0.46 -1.25
CA ASN A 142 -21.68 0.94 -1.41
C ASN A 142 -20.49 1.91 -1.63
N HIS A 143 -19.29 1.39 -1.74
CA HIS A 143 -18.08 2.15 -2.06
C HIS A 143 -17.13 1.27 -2.88
N ILE A 144 -16.51 1.86 -3.88
CA ILE A 144 -15.51 1.20 -4.74
C ILE A 144 -14.14 1.74 -4.38
N VAL A 145 -13.20 0.83 -4.12
CA VAL A 145 -11.78 1.13 -3.94
C VAL A 145 -11.05 0.76 -5.23
N GLU A 146 -10.39 1.72 -5.85
CA GLU A 146 -9.54 1.44 -7.00
C GLU A 146 -8.28 0.66 -6.55
N VAL A 147 -7.79 -0.25 -7.40
CA VAL A 147 -6.61 -1.08 -7.11
C VAL A 147 -5.57 -0.92 -8.19
N GLU A 148 -4.33 -0.73 -7.80
CA GLU A 148 -3.16 -0.82 -8.66
C GLU A 148 -2.08 -1.65 -7.96
N ASP A 149 -1.62 -2.71 -8.59
CA ASP A 149 -0.61 -3.62 -8.04
C ASP A 149 0.74 -3.50 -8.74
N GLY A 150 1.75 -4.16 -8.20
CA GLY A 150 3.09 -4.24 -8.80
C GLY A 150 3.96 -3.01 -8.56
N VAL A 151 3.59 -2.11 -7.66
CA VAL A 151 4.39 -0.92 -7.35
C VAL A 151 5.61 -1.33 -6.50
N MET A 152 6.80 -1.24 -7.08
CA MET A 152 8.05 -1.73 -6.48
C MET A 152 7.95 -3.21 -6.03
N GLN A 153 7.36 -4.03 -6.88
CA GLN A 153 7.05 -5.43 -6.58
C GLN A 153 8.27 -6.20 -6.11
N GLN A 154 9.39 -6.07 -6.81
CA GLN A 154 10.60 -6.82 -6.51
C GLN A 154 11.11 -6.54 -5.09
N GLU A 155 11.17 -5.28 -4.69
CA GLU A 155 11.63 -4.85 -3.36
C GLU A 155 10.66 -5.33 -2.27
N CYS A 156 9.36 -5.28 -2.54
CA CYS A 156 8.33 -5.76 -1.62
C CYS A 156 8.36 -7.29 -1.44
N GLU A 157 8.63 -8.04 -2.50
CA GLU A 157 8.84 -9.49 -2.43
C GLU A 157 10.12 -9.85 -1.67
N GLU A 158 11.20 -9.13 -1.93
CA GLU A 158 12.52 -9.42 -1.37
C GLU A 158 12.54 -9.31 0.16
N ILE A 159 11.95 -8.26 0.72
CA ILE A 159 11.89 -8.10 2.17
C ILE A 159 11.14 -9.25 2.86
N LEU A 160 10.06 -9.74 2.24
CA LEU A 160 9.30 -10.90 2.73
C LEU A 160 10.10 -12.20 2.62
N LYS A 161 10.72 -12.45 1.47
CA LYS A 161 11.56 -13.63 1.24
C LYS A 161 12.71 -13.70 2.26
N ASN A 162 13.39 -12.60 2.50
CA ASN A 162 14.48 -12.53 3.46
C ASN A 162 14.01 -12.81 4.88
N PHE A 163 12.88 -12.25 5.28
CA PHE A 163 12.28 -12.48 6.59
C PHE A 163 11.96 -13.97 6.83
N PHE A 164 11.24 -14.61 5.91
CA PHE A 164 10.89 -16.02 6.05
C PHE A 164 12.08 -16.96 5.93
N LYS A 165 13.13 -16.59 5.20
CA LYS A 165 14.39 -17.33 5.14
C LYS A 165 15.10 -17.31 6.49
N GLU A 166 15.12 -16.18 7.19
CA GLU A 166 15.70 -16.05 8.53
C GLU A 166 14.93 -16.85 9.59
N LEU A 167 13.59 -16.90 9.51
CA LEU A 167 12.77 -17.67 10.44
C LEU A 167 12.98 -19.18 10.35
N ARG A 168 13.49 -19.69 9.21
CA ARG A 168 13.72 -21.11 8.99
C ARG A 168 15.11 -21.59 9.41
N LYS A 169 15.98 -20.72 9.87
CA LYS A 169 17.28 -21.04 10.45
C LYS A 169 17.17 -21.28 11.94
#